data_49013a379bf33c8395a11ebb77c69c50
#
_entry.id   49013a379bf33c8395a11ebb77c69c50
#
_cell.length_a   1.000
_cell.length_b   1.000
_cell.length_c   1.000
_cell.angle_alpha   90.00
_cell.angle_beta   90.00
_cell.angle_gamma   90.00
#
_symmetry.space_group_name_H-M   'P 1'
#
loop_
_entity.id
_entity.type
_entity.pdbx_description
1 polymer ?
#
loop_
_entity_poly.entity_id
_entity_poly.type
_entity_poly.pdbx_seq_one_letter_code
_entity_poly.pdbx_strand_id
1 'polypeptide(L)'
;MKKFLLGSLALLTLLFVCGLAGSFWLANSTGRTLKKLRSDISDAGDPIHYTDYATEPVSEKDNAFVLLSEATSGINAYSELVRSLKTKNDSLNSGGSTVQQPASPDTQKQLEDFFAENSELFDLLEKASHRQIFRSDIDRSQGFGASAAHLETSRQAIEMLADKASMIASRGEGDTAIGVCLTGYRILQLTELENSLVGFLIECVGLENLGKVVHQTLTTCEVSEPMREAIDTQLQQFQLNANLTNALKLERAIGIQSFQDFHRAAIESEENQLPMPAFFVGTSVGKAYFNDDEAAYIEYMNQCISMVTQTKTLRDERMDAMTSELLESGFLRFISKLMAPDITGVLDAKDDATARLQALRILLAVQKQPDLEIKSLPAAIRTDPYTSKDLIARKTESGWLVYSVGRNLTDNAGNLTPTDPSQRPSDIGYGPIPTLQTNSN
;
A
#
# COMPACT_ATOMS: atom_id res chain seq x y z
N MET A 1 -18.91 1.13 -70.10
CA MET A 1 -18.62 0.17 -69.06
C MET A 1 -17.11 0.02 -68.73
N LYS A 2 -16.22 -0.36 -69.69
CA LYS A 2 -14.78 -0.56 -69.43
C LYS A 2 -14.07 0.67 -68.79
N LYS A 3 -14.34 1.88 -69.22
CA LYS A 3 -13.72 3.13 -68.70
C LYS A 3 -14.20 3.43 -67.26
N PHE A 4 -15.45 3.09 -66.91
CA PHE A 4 -16.00 3.24 -65.57
C PHE A 4 -15.42 2.21 -64.59
N LEU A 5 -15.25 0.96 -65.04
CA LEU A 5 -14.60 -0.09 -64.27
C LEU A 5 -13.11 0.22 -63.99
N LEU A 6 -12.39 0.78 -64.99
CA LEU A 6 -10.99 1.18 -64.81
C LEU A 6 -10.87 2.35 -63.81
N GLY A 7 -11.79 3.32 -63.86
CA GLY A 7 -11.80 4.45 -62.95
C GLY A 7 -12.10 4.03 -61.49
N SER A 8 -13.07 3.12 -61.28
CA SER A 8 -13.37 2.57 -59.97
C SER A 8 -12.24 1.72 -59.42
N LEU A 9 -11.56 0.93 -60.26
CA LEU A 9 -10.40 0.14 -59.82
C LEU A 9 -9.22 1.03 -59.41
N ALA A 10 -8.94 2.09 -60.21
CA ALA A 10 -7.90 3.07 -59.87
C ALA A 10 -8.19 3.80 -58.56
N LEU A 11 -9.46 4.17 -58.30
CA LEU A 11 -9.88 4.81 -57.06
C LEU A 11 -9.72 3.85 -55.85
N LEU A 12 -10.13 2.59 -55.99
CA LEU A 12 -9.96 1.57 -54.94
C LEU A 12 -8.48 1.31 -54.65
N THR A 13 -7.63 1.24 -55.67
CA THR A 13 -6.18 1.08 -55.50
C THR A 13 -5.57 2.28 -54.78
N LEU A 14 -5.99 3.50 -55.15
CA LEU A 14 -5.53 4.71 -54.48
C LEU A 14 -5.95 4.75 -53.02
N LEU A 15 -7.20 4.43 -52.71
CA LEU A 15 -7.71 4.34 -51.31
C LEU A 15 -6.95 3.29 -50.51
N PHE A 16 -6.66 2.14 -51.12
CA PHE A 16 -5.87 1.08 -50.47
C PHE A 16 -4.43 1.52 -50.18
N VAL A 17 -3.77 2.15 -51.15
CA VAL A 17 -2.40 2.69 -50.95
C VAL A 17 -2.38 3.81 -49.91
N CYS A 18 -3.35 4.72 -49.94
CA CYS A 18 -3.49 5.75 -48.91
C CYS A 18 -3.75 5.14 -47.51
N GLY A 19 -4.58 4.11 -47.43
CA GLY A 19 -4.85 3.37 -46.18
C GLY A 19 -3.59 2.70 -45.63
N LEU A 20 -2.80 2.04 -46.49
CA LEU A 20 -1.51 1.44 -46.09
C LEU A 20 -0.50 2.50 -45.62
N ALA A 21 -0.36 3.58 -46.38
CA ALA A 21 0.54 4.69 -46.02
C ALA A 21 0.11 5.35 -44.71
N GLY A 22 -1.19 5.55 -44.52
CA GLY A 22 -1.77 6.08 -43.29
C GLY A 22 -1.52 5.16 -42.08
N SER A 23 -1.72 3.85 -42.24
CA SER A 23 -1.49 2.87 -41.16
C SER A 23 0.00 2.78 -40.78
N PHE A 24 0.88 2.84 -41.76
CA PHE A 24 2.32 2.85 -41.51
C PHE A 24 2.77 4.17 -40.83
N TRP A 25 2.25 5.31 -41.24
CA TRP A 25 2.50 6.59 -40.60
C TRP A 25 2.01 6.57 -39.11
N LEU A 26 0.81 6.05 -38.87
CA LEU A 26 0.23 5.93 -37.53
C LEU A 26 1.11 5.03 -36.61
N ALA A 27 1.54 3.87 -37.12
CA ALA A 27 2.42 2.96 -36.37
C ALA A 27 3.77 3.62 -36.00
N ASN A 28 4.34 4.40 -36.93
CA ASN A 28 5.58 5.13 -36.65
C ASN A 28 5.38 6.30 -35.69
N SER A 29 4.23 6.98 -35.76
CA SER A 29 3.91 8.08 -34.83
C SER A 29 3.72 7.58 -33.41
N THR A 30 2.86 6.58 -33.20
CA THR A 30 2.61 5.98 -31.89
C THR A 30 3.87 5.31 -31.35
N GLY A 31 4.67 4.63 -32.19
CA GLY A 31 5.95 4.06 -31.80
C GLY A 31 6.98 5.08 -31.32
N ARG A 32 6.99 6.30 -31.93
CA ARG A 32 7.87 7.38 -31.45
C ARG A 32 7.41 7.92 -30.09
N THR A 33 6.11 8.10 -29.90
CA THR A 33 5.53 8.51 -28.60
C THR A 33 5.88 7.52 -27.52
N LEU A 34 5.62 6.24 -27.74
CA LEU A 34 5.93 5.17 -26.78
C LEU A 34 7.44 5.12 -26.46
N LYS A 35 8.30 5.18 -27.50
CA LYS A 35 9.76 5.20 -27.30
C LYS A 35 10.19 6.39 -26.46
N LYS A 36 9.59 7.57 -26.66
CA LYS A 36 9.90 8.76 -25.87
C LYS A 36 9.50 8.54 -24.39
N LEU A 37 8.28 8.07 -24.14
CA LEU A 37 7.81 7.81 -22.76
C LEU A 37 8.72 6.82 -22.02
N ARG A 38 9.13 5.74 -22.67
CA ARG A 38 10.07 4.77 -22.11
C ARG A 38 11.46 5.38 -21.86
N SER A 39 11.93 6.24 -22.79
CA SER A 39 13.20 6.96 -22.61
C SER A 39 13.12 7.92 -21.40
N ASP A 40 12.02 8.67 -21.29
CA ASP A 40 11.83 9.61 -20.18
C ASP A 40 11.85 8.89 -18.81
N ILE A 41 11.28 7.66 -18.73
CA ILE A 41 11.35 6.81 -17.54
C ILE A 41 12.79 6.39 -17.25
N SER A 42 13.50 5.89 -18.26
CA SER A 42 14.89 5.44 -18.12
C SER A 42 15.84 6.58 -17.78
N ASP A 43 15.65 7.75 -18.38
CA ASP A 43 16.46 8.95 -18.15
C ASP A 43 16.25 9.50 -16.72
N ALA A 44 15.07 9.26 -16.13
CA ALA A 44 14.78 9.53 -14.73
C ALA A 44 15.43 8.51 -13.76
N GLY A 45 16.05 7.45 -14.28
CA GLY A 45 16.62 6.35 -13.49
C GLY A 45 15.58 5.38 -12.94
N ASP A 46 14.34 5.46 -13.45
CA ASP A 46 13.27 4.56 -13.04
C ASP A 46 13.32 3.23 -13.82
N PRO A 47 12.91 2.11 -13.21
CA PRO A 47 12.86 0.82 -13.89
C PRO A 47 11.75 0.80 -14.96
N ILE A 48 12.03 0.09 -16.08
CA ILE A 48 11.09 -0.14 -17.16
C ILE A 48 10.51 -1.55 -17.10
N HIS A 49 11.27 -2.52 -16.56
CA HIS A 49 10.84 -3.91 -16.42
C HIS A 49 10.88 -4.34 -14.97
N TYR A 50 10.06 -5.32 -14.61
CA TYR A 50 10.08 -5.90 -13.26
C TYR A 50 11.44 -6.53 -12.95
N THR A 51 12.09 -7.09 -13.96
CA THR A 51 13.43 -7.66 -13.85
C THR A 51 14.53 -6.64 -13.54
N ASP A 52 14.30 -5.34 -13.79
CA ASP A 52 15.25 -4.28 -13.43
C ASP A 52 15.36 -4.10 -11.91
N TYR A 53 14.38 -4.59 -11.16
CA TYR A 53 14.43 -4.72 -9.69
C TYR A 53 15.20 -5.96 -9.23
N ALA A 54 15.72 -6.77 -10.15
CA ALA A 54 16.61 -7.86 -9.79
C ALA A 54 17.90 -7.28 -9.20
N THR A 55 18.28 -7.80 -8.07
CA THR A 55 19.37 -7.26 -7.28
C THR A 55 20.40 -8.37 -7.04
N GLU A 56 21.63 -7.98 -6.69
CA GLU A 56 22.72 -8.91 -6.37
C GLU A 56 22.31 -9.94 -5.30
N PRO A 57 22.83 -11.17 -5.35
CA PRO A 57 22.58 -12.18 -4.35
C PRO A 57 22.95 -11.67 -2.94
N VAL A 58 22.10 -11.96 -1.97
CA VAL A 58 22.29 -11.58 -0.57
C VAL A 58 22.64 -12.81 0.25
N SER A 59 23.57 -12.65 1.18
CA SER A 59 23.90 -13.71 2.13
C SER A 59 22.68 -14.06 2.99
N GLU A 60 22.37 -15.34 3.17
CA GLU A 60 21.27 -15.82 4.01
C GLU A 60 21.31 -15.22 5.43
N LYS A 61 22.53 -15.08 6.00
CA LYS A 61 22.72 -14.50 7.34
C LYS A 61 22.32 -13.03 7.44
N ASP A 62 22.23 -12.29 6.33
CA ASP A 62 21.91 -10.86 6.29
C ASP A 62 20.47 -10.62 5.80
N ASN A 63 19.79 -11.67 5.29
CA ASN A 63 18.46 -11.62 4.73
C ASN A 63 17.38 -11.96 5.76
N ALA A 64 16.51 -10.99 6.07
CA ALA A 64 15.38 -11.18 6.98
C ALA A 64 14.36 -12.20 6.45
N PHE A 65 14.20 -12.30 5.12
CA PHE A 65 13.27 -13.23 4.48
C PHE A 65 13.51 -14.69 4.91
N VAL A 66 14.77 -15.11 5.10
CA VAL A 66 15.11 -16.47 5.54
C VAL A 66 14.49 -16.76 6.90
N LEU A 67 14.67 -15.87 7.89
CA LEU A 67 14.12 -16.04 9.23
C LEU A 67 12.59 -15.97 9.27
N LEU A 68 11.99 -15.10 8.44
CA LEU A 68 10.54 -15.04 8.30
C LEU A 68 9.98 -16.30 7.63
N SER A 69 10.71 -16.90 6.69
CA SER A 69 10.34 -18.18 6.07
C SER A 69 10.40 -19.33 7.08
N GLU A 70 11.40 -19.35 7.96
CA GLU A 70 11.48 -20.32 9.06
C GLU A 70 10.32 -20.16 10.05
N ALA A 71 9.89 -18.91 10.31
CA ALA A 71 8.77 -18.59 11.19
C ALA A 71 7.38 -18.92 10.59
N THR A 72 7.27 -19.17 9.29
CA THR A 72 6.00 -19.29 8.56
C THR A 72 5.05 -20.34 9.18
N SER A 73 5.56 -21.49 9.60
CA SER A 73 4.71 -22.55 10.17
C SER A 73 4.04 -22.11 11.49
N GLY A 74 4.78 -21.42 12.36
CA GLY A 74 4.24 -20.88 13.61
C GLY A 74 3.25 -19.73 13.36
N ILE A 75 3.54 -18.86 12.39
CA ILE A 75 2.64 -17.76 11.99
C ILE A 75 1.33 -18.31 11.44
N ASN A 76 1.37 -19.35 10.61
CA ASN A 76 0.19 -20.02 10.07
C ASN A 76 -0.63 -20.67 11.19
N ALA A 77 0.01 -21.34 12.15
CA ALA A 77 -0.66 -21.95 13.29
C ALA A 77 -1.41 -20.89 14.14
N TYR A 78 -0.80 -19.71 14.35
CA TYR A 78 -1.46 -18.57 14.97
C TYR A 78 -2.70 -18.13 14.18
N SER A 79 -2.57 -17.96 12.86
CA SER A 79 -3.66 -17.52 12.00
C SER A 79 -4.84 -18.51 12.00
N GLU A 80 -4.56 -19.81 12.04
CA GLU A 80 -5.58 -20.86 12.18
C GLU A 80 -6.27 -20.80 13.55
N LEU A 81 -5.50 -20.62 14.63
CA LEU A 81 -6.05 -20.43 15.97
C LEU A 81 -7.03 -19.25 15.99
N VAL A 82 -6.61 -18.06 15.54
CA VAL A 82 -7.46 -16.85 15.51
C VAL A 82 -8.71 -17.08 14.67
N ARG A 83 -8.60 -17.74 13.52
CA ARG A 83 -9.76 -18.08 12.67
C ARG A 83 -10.73 -18.99 13.41
N SER A 84 -10.23 -20.01 14.11
CA SER A 84 -11.07 -20.93 14.89
C SER A 84 -11.79 -20.23 16.05
N LEU A 85 -11.14 -19.29 16.70
CA LEU A 85 -11.70 -18.49 17.79
C LEU A 85 -12.80 -17.55 17.29
N LYS A 86 -12.60 -16.89 16.15
CA LYS A 86 -13.61 -16.04 15.51
C LYS A 86 -14.86 -16.85 15.13
N THR A 87 -14.70 -18.01 14.50
CA THR A 87 -15.82 -18.88 14.10
C THR A 87 -16.64 -19.37 15.31
N LYS A 88 -15.98 -19.67 16.43
CA LYS A 88 -16.68 -20.04 17.69
C LYS A 88 -17.49 -18.84 18.24
N ASN A 89 -16.92 -17.64 18.26
CA ASN A 89 -17.60 -16.45 18.73
C ASN A 89 -18.80 -16.09 17.84
N ASP A 90 -18.66 -16.16 16.52
CA ASP A 90 -19.76 -15.89 15.57
C ASP A 90 -20.89 -16.91 15.71
N SER A 91 -20.59 -18.19 15.97
CA SER A 91 -21.59 -19.20 16.21
C SER A 91 -22.35 -19.02 17.55
N LEU A 92 -21.71 -18.42 18.56
CA LEU A 92 -22.33 -18.09 19.85
C LEU A 92 -23.15 -16.78 19.77
N ASN A 93 -22.79 -15.87 18.87
CA ASN A 93 -23.41 -14.54 18.68
C ASN A 93 -24.42 -14.46 17.52
N SER A 94 -25.04 -15.57 17.11
CA SER A 94 -26.06 -15.61 16.05
C SER A 94 -27.31 -14.75 16.31
N GLY A 95 -27.23 -13.79 17.21
CA GLY A 95 -28.21 -12.76 17.60
C GLY A 95 -27.76 -11.32 17.35
N GLY A 96 -27.19 -11.01 16.18
CA GLY A 96 -27.28 -9.67 15.58
C GLY A 96 -26.56 -8.49 16.24
N SER A 97 -25.53 -8.66 17.05
CA SER A 97 -24.76 -7.53 17.60
C SER A 97 -23.32 -7.55 17.08
N THR A 98 -22.98 -6.60 16.20
CA THR A 98 -21.66 -6.38 15.60
C THR A 98 -20.71 -5.53 16.47
N VAL A 99 -20.98 -5.42 17.77
CA VAL A 99 -20.04 -4.79 18.70
C VAL A 99 -18.89 -5.76 18.93
N GLN A 100 -17.65 -5.36 18.67
CA GLN A 100 -16.47 -6.10 19.09
C GLN A 100 -16.51 -6.22 20.63
N GLN A 101 -17.04 -7.33 21.10
CA GLN A 101 -16.99 -7.65 22.53
C GLN A 101 -15.52 -8.00 22.88
N PRO A 102 -15.06 -7.63 24.07
CA PRO A 102 -13.75 -8.08 24.57
C PRO A 102 -13.69 -9.60 24.45
N ALA A 103 -12.51 -10.11 24.03
CA ALA A 103 -12.30 -11.53 23.85
C ALA A 103 -12.76 -12.29 25.10
N SER A 104 -13.46 -13.42 24.91
CA SER A 104 -13.90 -14.22 26.05
C SER A 104 -12.68 -14.68 26.88
N PRO A 105 -12.82 -14.91 28.20
CA PRO A 105 -11.71 -15.37 29.03
C PRO A 105 -11.05 -16.67 28.48
N ASP A 106 -11.83 -17.53 27.83
CA ASP A 106 -11.34 -18.74 27.17
C ASP A 106 -10.50 -18.41 25.93
N THR A 107 -10.95 -17.45 25.14
CA THR A 107 -10.20 -16.94 23.96
C THR A 107 -8.86 -16.32 24.38
N GLN A 108 -8.90 -15.47 25.42
CA GLN A 108 -7.70 -14.83 25.94
C GLN A 108 -6.70 -15.89 26.45
N LYS A 109 -7.17 -16.88 27.18
CA LYS A 109 -6.31 -17.96 27.69
C LYS A 109 -5.67 -18.76 26.55
N GLN A 110 -6.41 -19.11 25.50
CA GLN A 110 -5.87 -19.85 24.36
C GLN A 110 -4.76 -19.07 23.63
N LEU A 111 -4.90 -17.74 23.50
CA LEU A 111 -3.84 -16.88 22.94
C LEU A 111 -2.62 -16.81 23.88
N GLU A 112 -2.85 -16.70 25.20
CA GLU A 112 -1.77 -16.71 26.20
C GLU A 112 -0.97 -18.02 26.16
N ASP A 113 -1.65 -19.16 26.15
CA ASP A 113 -1.03 -20.47 26.04
C ASP A 113 -0.20 -20.58 24.73
N PHE A 114 -0.77 -20.15 23.59
CA PHE A 114 -0.04 -20.11 22.33
C PHE A 114 1.24 -19.27 22.40
N PHE A 115 1.18 -18.06 22.96
CA PHE A 115 2.33 -17.19 23.05
C PHE A 115 3.41 -17.73 24.01
N ALA A 116 2.99 -18.43 25.07
CA ALA A 116 3.92 -19.06 26.03
C ALA A 116 4.63 -20.28 25.42
N GLU A 117 3.91 -21.10 24.66
CA GLU A 117 4.43 -22.31 24.04
C GLU A 117 5.32 -22.05 22.82
N ASN A 118 5.19 -20.88 22.16
CA ASN A 118 5.90 -20.54 20.93
C ASN A 118 6.95 -19.43 21.12
N SER A 119 7.67 -19.40 22.23
CA SER A 119 8.68 -18.36 22.51
C SER A 119 9.76 -18.29 21.43
N GLU A 120 10.21 -19.42 20.88
CA GLU A 120 11.22 -19.48 19.81
C GLU A 120 10.77 -18.78 18.52
N LEU A 121 9.47 -18.79 18.22
CA LEU A 121 8.89 -18.04 17.10
C LEU A 121 9.13 -16.53 17.25
N PHE A 122 8.94 -15.99 18.45
CA PHE A 122 9.15 -14.57 18.71
C PHE A 122 10.64 -14.21 18.70
N ASP A 123 11.52 -15.10 19.12
CA ASP A 123 12.98 -14.95 19.00
C ASP A 123 13.42 -14.89 17.52
N LEU A 124 12.79 -15.67 16.63
CA LEU A 124 13.03 -15.61 15.20
C LEU A 124 12.58 -14.26 14.62
N LEU A 125 11.38 -13.80 14.99
CA LEU A 125 10.87 -12.51 14.54
C LEU A 125 11.71 -11.33 15.03
N GLU A 126 12.15 -11.37 16.29
CA GLU A 126 13.07 -10.36 16.84
C GLU A 126 14.38 -10.34 16.07
N LYS A 127 15.00 -11.51 15.84
CA LYS A 127 16.23 -11.61 15.02
C LYS A 127 16.00 -11.13 13.59
N ALA A 128 14.87 -11.46 12.97
CA ALA A 128 14.51 -10.99 11.64
C ALA A 128 14.41 -9.46 11.60
N SER A 129 13.78 -8.85 12.61
CA SER A 129 13.56 -7.40 12.69
C SER A 129 14.86 -6.58 12.75
N HIS A 130 15.97 -7.18 13.14
CA HIS A 130 17.30 -6.56 13.19
C HIS A 130 18.12 -6.74 11.92
N ARG A 131 17.59 -7.45 10.89
CA ARG A 131 18.24 -7.53 9.58
C ARG A 131 17.99 -6.24 8.80
N GLN A 132 18.93 -5.90 7.92
CA GLN A 132 18.81 -4.68 7.12
C GLN A 132 18.33 -4.94 5.69
N ILE A 133 18.30 -6.20 5.29
CA ILE A 133 17.97 -6.61 3.93
C ILE A 133 16.79 -7.58 3.99
N PHE A 134 15.81 -7.32 3.15
CA PHE A 134 14.70 -8.24 2.90
C PHE A 134 14.68 -8.55 1.41
N ARG A 135 14.85 -9.80 1.06
CA ARG A 135 14.84 -10.24 -0.31
C ARG A 135 14.18 -11.59 -0.42
N SER A 136 12.98 -11.56 -0.98
CA SER A 136 12.23 -12.76 -1.32
C SER A 136 12.81 -13.46 -2.57
N ASP A 137 12.41 -14.69 -2.76
CA ASP A 137 12.73 -15.54 -3.90
C ASP A 137 11.74 -15.40 -5.06
N ILE A 138 11.04 -14.26 -5.16
CA ILE A 138 10.07 -13.99 -6.22
C ILE A 138 10.72 -14.10 -7.59
N ASP A 139 10.10 -14.90 -8.46
CA ASP A 139 10.43 -14.93 -9.89
C ASP A 139 9.81 -13.72 -10.61
N ARG A 140 10.57 -12.65 -10.72
CA ARG A 140 10.15 -11.39 -11.36
C ARG A 140 9.91 -11.51 -12.86
N SER A 141 10.34 -12.60 -13.49
CA SER A 141 10.07 -12.83 -14.93
C SER A 141 8.57 -13.10 -15.19
N GLN A 142 7.82 -13.49 -14.16
CA GLN A 142 6.38 -13.79 -14.26
C GLN A 142 5.47 -12.55 -14.21
N GLY A 143 6.02 -11.34 -14.07
CA GLY A 143 5.22 -10.12 -14.04
C GLY A 143 4.11 -10.18 -12.97
N PHE A 144 2.85 -9.93 -13.34
CA PHE A 144 1.70 -10.03 -12.44
C PHE A 144 1.44 -11.45 -11.89
N GLY A 145 1.98 -12.49 -12.53
CA GLY A 145 1.87 -13.88 -12.06
C GLY A 145 2.84 -14.21 -10.92
N ALA A 146 3.78 -13.34 -10.59
CA ALA A 146 4.73 -13.56 -9.51
C ALA A 146 4.01 -13.68 -8.15
N SER A 147 4.30 -14.75 -7.42
CA SER A 147 3.66 -15.01 -6.12
C SER A 147 4.19 -14.08 -5.03
N ALA A 148 3.30 -13.42 -4.31
CA ALA A 148 3.60 -12.57 -3.17
C ALA A 148 3.21 -13.21 -1.81
N ALA A 149 3.24 -14.55 -1.73
CA ALA A 149 2.82 -15.30 -0.54
C ALA A 149 3.58 -14.89 0.74
N HIS A 150 4.86 -14.50 0.61
CA HIS A 150 5.68 -14.02 1.73
C HIS A 150 5.17 -12.71 2.34
N LEU A 151 4.49 -11.86 1.55
CA LEU A 151 3.87 -10.63 2.06
C LEU A 151 2.70 -10.95 2.98
N GLU A 152 1.93 -12.00 2.67
CA GLU A 152 0.87 -12.48 3.56
C GLU A 152 1.44 -12.99 4.89
N THR A 153 2.56 -13.73 4.86
CA THR A 153 3.27 -14.16 6.07
C THR A 153 3.72 -12.96 6.91
N SER A 154 4.27 -11.92 6.29
CA SER A 154 4.67 -10.68 6.97
C SER A 154 3.48 -9.98 7.61
N ARG A 155 2.35 -9.86 6.90
CA ARG A 155 1.10 -9.28 7.41
C ARG A 155 0.61 -10.02 8.65
N GLN A 156 0.57 -11.35 8.60
CA GLN A 156 0.14 -12.20 9.71
C GLN A 156 1.10 -12.10 10.91
N ALA A 157 2.41 -12.00 10.68
CA ALA A 157 3.40 -11.80 11.74
C ALA A 157 3.16 -10.46 12.47
N ILE A 158 2.86 -9.38 11.73
CA ILE A 158 2.57 -8.06 12.30
C ILE A 158 1.28 -8.10 13.13
N GLU A 159 0.23 -8.76 12.65
CA GLU A 159 -1.02 -8.95 13.39
C GLU A 159 -0.79 -9.74 14.69
N MET A 160 -0.02 -10.83 14.62
CA MET A 160 0.33 -11.64 15.78
C MET A 160 1.14 -10.83 16.82
N LEU A 161 2.09 -10.01 16.39
CA LEU A 161 2.85 -9.14 17.27
C LEU A 161 1.98 -8.05 17.91
N ALA A 162 1.04 -7.48 17.16
CA ALA A 162 0.09 -6.51 17.68
C ALA A 162 -0.82 -7.13 18.77
N ASP A 163 -1.34 -8.33 18.54
CA ASP A 163 -2.17 -9.04 19.53
C ASP A 163 -1.37 -9.41 20.77
N LYS A 164 -0.13 -9.89 20.62
CA LYS A 164 0.78 -10.16 21.75
C LYS A 164 1.06 -8.89 22.55
N ALA A 165 1.40 -7.79 21.90
CA ALA A 165 1.67 -6.51 22.55
C ALA A 165 0.44 -5.98 23.30
N SER A 166 -0.75 -6.07 22.71
CA SER A 166 -2.02 -5.67 23.34
C SER A 166 -2.30 -6.49 24.61
N MET A 167 -2.03 -7.79 24.55
CA MET A 167 -2.19 -8.66 25.73
C MET A 167 -1.20 -8.30 26.85
N ILE A 168 0.06 -8.03 26.52
CA ILE A 168 1.08 -7.58 27.47
C ILE A 168 0.68 -6.24 28.10
N ALA A 169 0.21 -5.28 27.27
CA ALA A 169 -0.29 -3.99 27.74
C ALA A 169 -1.47 -4.14 28.72
N SER A 170 -2.38 -5.09 28.49
CA SER A 170 -3.52 -5.35 29.40
C SER A 170 -3.10 -5.81 30.80
N ARG A 171 -1.86 -6.30 30.97
CA ARG A 171 -1.24 -6.65 32.23
C ARG A 171 -0.48 -5.50 32.90
N GLY A 172 -0.46 -4.31 32.27
CA GLY A 172 0.27 -3.15 32.79
C GLY A 172 1.77 -3.12 32.43
N GLU A 173 2.24 -4.04 31.60
CA GLU A 173 3.66 -4.18 31.21
C GLU A 173 4.00 -3.28 30.00
N GLY A 174 3.95 -1.95 30.21
CA GLY A 174 4.05 -0.96 29.15
C GLY A 174 5.32 -1.06 28.30
N ASP A 175 6.50 -1.10 28.93
CA ASP A 175 7.79 -1.15 28.23
C ASP A 175 7.93 -2.43 27.40
N THR A 176 7.49 -3.57 27.93
CA THR A 176 7.51 -4.85 27.23
C THR A 176 6.58 -4.82 26.01
N ALA A 177 5.37 -4.26 26.15
CA ALA A 177 4.42 -4.12 25.05
C ALA A 177 4.97 -3.22 23.92
N ILE A 178 5.58 -2.09 24.26
CA ILE A 178 6.25 -1.21 23.28
C ILE A 178 7.42 -1.93 22.61
N GLY A 179 8.20 -2.75 23.34
CA GLY A 179 9.27 -3.57 22.74
C GLY A 179 8.76 -4.51 21.66
N VAL A 180 7.62 -5.18 21.88
CA VAL A 180 6.98 -6.03 20.86
C VAL A 180 6.47 -5.20 19.67
N CYS A 181 5.89 -4.02 19.91
CA CYS A 181 5.49 -3.11 18.82
C CYS A 181 6.70 -2.66 17.97
N LEU A 182 7.85 -2.38 18.60
CA LEU A 182 9.08 -2.04 17.89
C LEU A 182 9.55 -3.16 16.95
N THR A 183 9.48 -4.42 17.39
CA THR A 183 9.74 -5.58 16.52
C THR A 183 8.80 -5.58 15.32
N GLY A 184 7.49 -5.37 15.53
CA GLY A 184 6.49 -5.28 14.48
C GLY A 184 6.77 -4.16 13.47
N TYR A 185 7.09 -2.96 13.95
CA TYR A 185 7.43 -1.82 13.06
C TYR A 185 8.70 -2.06 12.24
N ARG A 186 9.73 -2.70 12.80
CA ARG A 186 10.94 -3.06 12.05
C ARG A 186 10.66 -4.10 10.97
N ILE A 187 9.85 -5.12 11.26
CA ILE A 187 9.40 -6.08 10.24
C ILE A 187 8.61 -5.37 9.15
N LEU A 188 7.76 -4.43 9.52
CA LEU A 188 6.97 -3.64 8.57
C LEU A 188 7.88 -2.87 7.61
N GLN A 189 8.93 -2.23 8.10
CA GLN A 189 9.94 -1.56 7.27
C GLN A 189 10.68 -2.50 6.32
N LEU A 190 10.91 -3.74 6.72
CA LEU A 190 11.54 -4.72 5.83
C LEU A 190 10.65 -5.05 4.63
N THR A 191 9.32 -5.07 4.79
CA THR A 191 8.39 -5.35 3.69
C THR A 191 8.35 -4.22 2.65
N GLU A 192 8.69 -2.98 3.03
CA GLU A 192 8.81 -1.84 2.12
C GLU A 192 9.88 -2.07 1.04
N LEU A 193 10.91 -2.85 1.36
CA LEU A 193 12.02 -3.13 0.44
C LEU A 193 11.60 -3.94 -0.81
N GLU A 194 10.41 -4.53 -0.81
CA GLU A 194 9.83 -5.17 -2.00
C GLU A 194 9.21 -4.17 -2.98
N ASN A 195 9.00 -2.92 -2.57
CA ASN A 195 8.44 -1.83 -3.38
C ASN A 195 7.10 -2.17 -4.07
N SER A 196 6.33 -3.14 -3.56
CA SER A 196 5.08 -3.56 -4.17
C SER A 196 3.88 -2.80 -3.60
N LEU A 197 2.83 -2.63 -4.40
CA LEU A 197 1.60 -1.99 -3.96
C LEU A 197 0.91 -2.78 -2.82
N VAL A 198 0.99 -4.11 -2.88
CA VAL A 198 0.49 -4.99 -1.81
C VAL A 198 1.30 -4.80 -0.53
N GLY A 199 2.64 -4.75 -0.63
CA GLY A 199 3.53 -4.45 0.50
C GLY A 199 3.22 -3.10 1.13
N PHE A 200 2.99 -2.07 0.31
CA PHE A 200 2.59 -0.75 0.80
C PHE A 200 1.24 -0.75 1.53
N LEU A 201 0.24 -1.49 1.04
CA LEU A 201 -1.03 -1.62 1.75
C LEU A 201 -0.89 -2.36 3.08
N ILE A 202 0.00 -3.36 3.16
CA ILE A 202 0.36 -4.04 4.41
C ILE A 202 1.03 -3.05 5.37
N GLU A 203 1.91 -2.17 4.86
CA GLU A 203 2.52 -1.09 5.65
C GLU A 203 1.44 -0.20 6.28
N CYS A 204 0.47 0.29 5.50
CA CYS A 204 -0.61 1.14 6.00
C CYS A 204 -1.45 0.44 7.08
N VAL A 205 -1.84 -0.81 6.87
CA VAL A 205 -2.63 -1.60 7.83
C VAL A 205 -1.82 -1.94 9.08
N GLY A 206 -0.54 -2.30 8.92
CA GLY A 206 0.36 -2.59 10.03
C GLY A 206 0.62 -1.37 10.91
N LEU A 207 0.82 -0.19 10.32
CA LEU A 207 0.93 1.08 11.04
C LEU A 207 -0.33 1.39 11.85
N GLU A 208 -1.52 1.12 11.30
CA GLU A 208 -2.78 1.30 12.02
C GLU A 208 -2.89 0.34 13.19
N ASN A 209 -2.63 -0.97 12.98
CA ASN A 209 -2.78 -1.99 14.01
C ASN A 209 -1.80 -1.78 15.17
N LEU A 210 -0.51 -1.63 14.86
CA LEU A 210 0.52 -1.36 15.88
C LEU A 210 0.30 0.00 16.56
N GLY A 211 -0.11 1.03 15.80
CA GLY A 211 -0.41 2.36 16.33
C GLY A 211 -1.55 2.36 17.34
N LYS A 212 -2.60 1.56 17.13
CA LYS A 212 -3.68 1.35 18.12
C LYS A 212 -3.16 0.76 19.42
N VAL A 213 -2.27 -0.23 19.32
CA VAL A 213 -1.67 -0.87 20.51
C VAL A 213 -0.75 0.10 21.25
N VAL A 214 0.10 0.84 20.52
CA VAL A 214 0.95 1.88 21.14
C VAL A 214 0.08 2.94 21.84
N HIS A 215 -0.96 3.44 21.18
CA HIS A 215 -1.91 4.39 21.77
C HIS A 215 -2.57 3.83 23.05
N GLN A 216 -3.06 2.60 23.00
CA GLN A 216 -3.65 1.91 24.17
C GLN A 216 -2.62 1.80 25.30
N THR A 217 -1.40 1.36 25.01
CA THR A 217 -0.33 1.20 25.98
C THR A 217 0.04 2.53 26.66
N LEU A 218 0.20 3.60 25.86
CA LEU A 218 0.47 4.95 26.38
C LEU A 218 -0.68 5.52 27.23
N THR A 219 -1.90 5.03 27.04
CA THR A 219 -3.08 5.47 27.79
C THR A 219 -3.26 4.70 29.09
N THR A 220 -2.93 3.42 29.11
CA THR A 220 -3.29 2.50 30.22
C THR A 220 -2.10 2.03 31.06
N CYS A 221 -0.87 2.18 30.57
CA CYS A 221 0.35 1.71 31.22
C CYS A 221 1.33 2.85 31.46
N GLU A 222 2.20 2.67 32.45
CA GLU A 222 3.43 3.45 32.55
C GLU A 222 4.41 2.95 31.49
N VAL A 223 4.94 3.89 30.69
CA VAL A 223 5.98 3.64 29.69
C VAL A 223 7.17 4.53 30.00
N SER A 224 8.35 3.96 30.05
CA SER A 224 9.58 4.70 30.36
C SER A 224 9.93 5.69 29.25
N GLU A 225 10.66 6.76 29.59
CA GLU A 225 11.12 7.77 28.61
C GLU A 225 11.95 7.14 27.48
N PRO A 226 12.92 6.23 27.73
CA PRO A 226 13.66 5.57 26.67
C PRO A 226 12.78 4.81 25.67
N MET A 227 11.70 4.16 26.14
CA MET A 227 10.79 3.44 25.25
C MET A 227 9.91 4.38 24.43
N ARG A 228 9.49 5.52 24.98
CA ARG A 228 8.81 6.57 24.20
C ARG A 228 9.72 7.18 23.14
N GLU A 229 10.99 7.42 23.44
CA GLU A 229 11.97 7.90 22.47
C GLU A 229 12.26 6.85 21.37
N ALA A 230 12.37 5.58 21.76
CA ALA A 230 12.59 4.50 20.82
C ALA A 230 11.43 4.36 19.81
N ILE A 231 10.17 4.45 20.27
CA ILE A 231 9.01 4.35 19.39
C ILE A 231 8.90 5.57 18.47
N ASP A 232 9.12 6.82 18.96
CA ASP A 232 9.11 8.00 18.10
C ASP A 232 10.22 7.92 17.04
N THR A 233 11.43 7.50 17.45
CA THR A 233 12.55 7.29 16.52
C THR A 233 12.20 6.27 15.43
N GLN A 234 11.53 5.18 15.80
CA GLN A 234 11.08 4.16 14.86
C GLN A 234 10.01 4.69 13.89
N LEU A 235 9.03 5.45 14.41
CA LEU A 235 7.97 6.07 13.59
C LEU A 235 8.52 7.11 12.60
N GLN A 236 9.64 7.77 12.91
CA GLN A 236 10.31 8.72 11.99
C GLN A 236 10.86 8.07 10.72
N GLN A 237 11.11 6.76 10.74
CA GLN A 237 11.70 6.05 9.61
C GLN A 237 10.70 5.84 8.45
N PHE A 238 9.39 5.89 8.71
CA PHE A 238 8.38 5.65 7.69
C PHE A 238 8.25 6.80 6.71
N GLN A 239 8.46 6.51 5.42
CA GLN A 239 8.47 7.46 4.31
C GLN A 239 7.32 7.19 3.33
N LEU A 240 6.06 7.24 3.81
CA LEU A 240 4.88 6.75 3.08
C LEU A 240 4.72 7.33 1.66
N ASN A 241 5.08 8.61 1.44
CA ASN A 241 5.05 9.19 0.09
C ASN A 241 6.10 8.55 -0.84
N ALA A 242 7.32 8.32 -0.35
CA ALA A 242 8.38 7.69 -1.14
C ALA A 242 8.04 6.21 -1.40
N ASN A 243 7.54 5.50 -0.38
CA ASN A 243 7.19 4.09 -0.47
C ASN A 243 6.07 3.86 -1.50
N LEU A 244 4.99 4.66 -1.44
CA LEU A 244 3.93 4.58 -2.45
C LEU A 244 4.42 4.96 -3.86
N THR A 245 5.26 5.99 -3.96
CA THR A 245 5.87 6.37 -5.25
C THR A 245 6.66 5.20 -5.86
N ASN A 246 7.47 4.52 -5.05
CA ASN A 246 8.26 3.37 -5.50
C ASN A 246 7.36 2.18 -5.87
N ALA A 247 6.31 1.92 -5.07
CA ALA A 247 5.34 0.88 -5.39
C ALA A 247 4.63 1.13 -6.72
N LEU A 248 4.20 2.37 -6.99
CA LEU A 248 3.57 2.72 -8.27
C LEU A 248 4.56 2.66 -9.45
N LYS A 249 5.84 2.97 -9.24
CA LYS A 249 6.88 2.79 -10.26
C LYS A 249 7.07 1.31 -10.59
N LEU A 250 7.02 0.44 -9.58
CA LEU A 250 7.07 -1.01 -9.79
C LEU A 250 5.84 -1.49 -10.56
N GLU A 251 4.63 -1.08 -10.18
CA GLU A 251 3.40 -1.42 -10.92
C GLU A 251 3.47 -0.97 -12.38
N ARG A 252 4.01 0.23 -12.64
CA ARG A 252 4.25 0.72 -14.00
C ARG A 252 5.20 -0.20 -14.77
N ALA A 253 6.30 -0.63 -14.16
CA ALA A 253 7.28 -1.53 -14.78
C ALA A 253 6.69 -2.92 -15.07
N ILE A 254 5.92 -3.49 -14.13
CA ILE A 254 5.20 -4.75 -14.31
C ILE A 254 4.21 -4.63 -15.49
N GLY A 255 3.46 -3.53 -15.55
CA GLY A 255 2.52 -3.30 -16.63
C GLY A 255 3.20 -3.19 -17.99
N ILE A 256 4.27 -2.41 -18.13
CA ILE A 256 5.06 -2.30 -19.37
C ILE A 256 5.56 -3.69 -19.82
N GLN A 257 6.09 -4.48 -18.90
CA GLN A 257 6.53 -5.86 -19.21
C GLN A 257 5.34 -6.71 -19.67
N SER A 258 4.20 -6.63 -19.01
CA SER A 258 3.01 -7.39 -19.36
C SER A 258 2.45 -7.02 -20.74
N PHE A 259 2.52 -5.74 -21.16
CA PHE A 259 2.19 -5.35 -22.54
C PHE A 259 3.10 -6.05 -23.56
N GLN A 260 4.39 -6.17 -23.27
CA GLN A 260 5.34 -6.85 -24.16
C GLN A 260 5.10 -8.34 -24.22
N ASP A 261 4.82 -8.97 -23.07
CA ASP A 261 4.52 -10.40 -22.98
C ASP A 261 3.20 -10.73 -23.68
N PHE A 262 2.17 -9.89 -23.49
CA PHE A 262 0.90 -10.02 -24.19
C PHE A 262 1.07 -9.89 -25.72
N HIS A 263 1.85 -8.90 -26.17
CA HIS A 263 2.13 -8.72 -27.58
C HIS A 263 2.90 -9.91 -28.18
N ARG A 264 3.87 -10.45 -27.45
CA ARG A 264 4.62 -11.66 -27.84
C ARG A 264 3.70 -12.87 -27.94
N ALA A 265 2.92 -13.12 -26.88
CA ALA A 265 1.96 -14.24 -26.85
C ALA A 265 0.93 -14.14 -27.98
N ALA A 266 0.47 -12.92 -28.34
CA ALA A 266 -0.45 -12.71 -29.44
C ALA A 266 0.12 -13.04 -30.82
N ILE A 267 1.44 -12.93 -30.99
CA ILE A 267 2.13 -13.31 -32.24
C ILE A 267 2.44 -14.80 -32.29
N GLU A 268 2.81 -15.40 -31.15
CA GLU A 268 3.31 -16.78 -31.05
C GLU A 268 2.21 -17.82 -30.86
N SER A 269 1.02 -17.44 -30.37
CA SER A 269 -0.06 -18.40 -30.12
C SER A 269 -0.74 -18.85 -31.41
N GLU A 270 -0.72 -20.15 -31.67
CA GLU A 270 -1.51 -20.80 -32.74
C GLU A 270 -3.01 -20.92 -32.38
N GLU A 271 -3.38 -20.79 -31.11
CA GLU A 271 -4.74 -20.85 -30.61
C GLU A 271 -5.31 -19.44 -30.34
N ASN A 272 -6.47 -19.15 -30.95
CA ASN A 272 -7.23 -17.89 -30.80
C ASN A 272 -7.82 -17.72 -29.37
N GLN A 273 -6.99 -17.70 -28.34
CA GLN A 273 -7.44 -17.46 -26.96
C GLN A 273 -7.50 -15.96 -26.60
N LEU A 274 -7.02 -15.09 -27.49
CA LEU A 274 -7.02 -13.65 -27.28
C LEU A 274 -8.26 -12.99 -27.91
N PRO A 275 -8.77 -11.91 -27.35
CA PRO A 275 -9.92 -11.18 -27.92
C PRO A 275 -9.63 -10.54 -29.27
N MET A 276 -8.39 -10.62 -29.77
CA MET A 276 -7.97 -10.11 -31.08
C MET A 276 -7.36 -11.18 -31.96
N PRO A 277 -7.70 -11.24 -33.25
CA PRO A 277 -7.10 -12.19 -34.19
C PRO A 277 -5.58 -11.95 -34.33
N ALA A 278 -4.79 -13.02 -34.30
CA ALA A 278 -3.32 -12.98 -34.43
C ALA A 278 -2.85 -12.23 -35.70
N PHE A 279 -3.61 -12.34 -36.83
CA PHE A 279 -3.28 -11.60 -38.05
C PHE A 279 -3.35 -10.09 -37.90
N PHE A 280 -4.19 -9.56 -36.99
CA PHE A 280 -4.30 -8.12 -36.73
C PHE A 280 -3.05 -7.59 -36.02
N VAL A 281 -2.52 -8.33 -35.04
CA VAL A 281 -1.37 -7.92 -34.22
C VAL A 281 -0.12 -7.68 -35.07
N GLY A 282 0.12 -8.50 -36.10
CA GLY A 282 1.24 -8.35 -37.02
C GLY A 282 1.14 -7.18 -38.03
N THR A 283 0.00 -6.52 -38.11
CA THR A 283 -0.20 -5.39 -39.06
C THR A 283 0.31 -4.07 -38.53
N SER A 284 0.51 -3.08 -39.39
CA SER A 284 0.82 -1.69 -38.99
C SER A 284 -0.28 -1.09 -38.10
N VAL A 285 -1.55 -1.44 -38.35
CA VAL A 285 -2.69 -1.00 -37.54
C VAL A 285 -2.62 -1.63 -36.15
N GLY A 286 -2.35 -2.94 -36.05
CA GLY A 286 -2.17 -3.62 -34.78
C GLY A 286 -1.01 -3.05 -33.96
N LYS A 287 0.13 -2.80 -34.60
CA LYS A 287 1.27 -2.12 -33.93
C LYS A 287 0.91 -0.73 -33.42
N ALA A 288 0.18 0.07 -34.22
CA ALA A 288 -0.27 1.38 -33.79
C ALA A 288 -1.18 1.28 -32.56
N TYR A 289 -2.10 0.32 -32.57
CA TYR A 289 -3.00 0.05 -31.46
C TYR A 289 -2.25 -0.29 -30.17
N PHE A 290 -1.35 -1.28 -30.20
CA PHE A 290 -0.59 -1.66 -29.00
C PHE A 290 0.33 -0.55 -28.50
N ASN A 291 0.96 0.19 -29.40
CA ASN A 291 1.80 1.32 -28.99
C ASN A 291 0.99 2.43 -28.31
N ASP A 292 -0.21 2.72 -28.81
CA ASP A 292 -1.11 3.75 -28.24
C ASP A 292 -1.67 3.31 -26.88
N ASP A 293 -2.07 2.04 -26.78
CA ASP A 293 -2.62 1.48 -25.54
C ASP A 293 -1.55 1.43 -24.43
N GLU A 294 -0.33 0.96 -24.73
CA GLU A 294 0.78 1.00 -23.78
C GLU A 294 1.18 2.43 -23.40
N ALA A 295 1.23 3.36 -24.35
CA ALA A 295 1.52 4.76 -24.07
C ALA A 295 0.48 5.35 -23.11
N ALA A 296 -0.80 5.06 -23.32
CA ALA A 296 -1.88 5.49 -22.43
C ALA A 296 -1.74 4.92 -21.01
N TYR A 297 -1.35 3.65 -20.86
CA TYR A 297 -1.06 3.05 -19.57
C TYR A 297 0.10 3.77 -18.86
N ILE A 298 1.21 4.03 -19.56
CA ILE A 298 2.36 4.74 -19.00
C ILE A 298 1.95 6.15 -18.53
N GLU A 299 1.20 6.88 -19.34
CA GLU A 299 0.71 8.22 -19.00
C GLU A 299 -0.22 8.18 -17.79
N TYR A 300 -1.13 7.20 -17.72
CA TYR A 300 -1.99 6.97 -16.55
C TYR A 300 -1.15 6.74 -15.30
N MET A 301 -0.20 5.83 -15.33
CA MET A 301 0.65 5.52 -14.17
C MET A 301 1.53 6.71 -13.75
N ASN A 302 2.05 7.48 -14.72
CA ASN A 302 2.80 8.71 -14.41
C ASN A 302 1.93 9.76 -13.71
N GLN A 303 0.67 9.90 -14.09
CA GLN A 303 -0.29 10.76 -13.41
C GLN A 303 -0.57 10.24 -11.99
N CYS A 304 -0.79 8.92 -11.82
CA CYS A 304 -0.94 8.29 -10.51
C CYS A 304 0.24 8.60 -9.58
N ILE A 305 1.46 8.43 -10.06
CA ILE A 305 2.69 8.75 -9.33
C ILE A 305 2.72 10.23 -8.92
N SER A 306 2.34 11.12 -9.83
CA SER A 306 2.33 12.57 -9.57
C SER A 306 1.33 12.99 -8.51
N MET A 307 0.28 12.21 -8.26
CA MET A 307 -0.77 12.50 -7.28
C MET A 307 -0.42 12.12 -5.85
N VAL A 308 0.63 11.34 -5.62
CA VAL A 308 1.01 10.84 -4.28
C VAL A 308 1.16 11.96 -3.25
N THR A 309 1.68 13.11 -3.67
CA THR A 309 1.93 14.26 -2.78
C THR A 309 0.87 15.37 -2.87
N GLN A 310 -0.19 15.17 -3.66
CA GLN A 310 -1.25 16.17 -3.83
C GLN A 310 -2.32 16.04 -2.73
N THR A 311 -3.04 17.14 -2.47
CA THR A 311 -4.20 17.12 -1.56
C THR A 311 -5.35 16.31 -2.13
N LYS A 312 -6.21 15.80 -1.24
CA LYS A 312 -7.36 14.98 -1.64
C LYS A 312 -8.23 15.65 -2.70
N THR A 313 -8.64 16.89 -2.50
CA THR A 313 -9.50 17.61 -3.47
C THR A 313 -8.92 17.61 -4.88
N LEU A 314 -7.63 17.93 -5.00
CA LEU A 314 -6.96 17.99 -6.31
C LEU A 314 -6.80 16.60 -6.94
N ARG A 315 -6.58 15.58 -6.12
CA ARG A 315 -6.50 14.18 -6.59
C ARG A 315 -7.84 13.68 -7.10
N ASP A 316 -8.93 13.92 -6.35
CA ASP A 316 -10.27 13.45 -6.69
C ASP A 316 -10.72 14.03 -8.04
N GLU A 317 -10.57 15.35 -8.24
CA GLU A 317 -10.85 16.01 -9.53
C GLU A 317 -10.05 15.39 -10.69
N ARG A 318 -8.78 15.06 -10.44
CA ARG A 318 -7.88 14.50 -11.45
C ARG A 318 -8.21 13.04 -11.75
N MET A 319 -8.49 12.23 -10.73
CA MET A 319 -8.89 10.83 -10.89
C MET A 319 -10.19 10.69 -11.66
N ASP A 320 -11.19 11.53 -11.38
CA ASP A 320 -12.45 11.55 -12.11
C ASP A 320 -12.22 11.86 -13.60
N ALA A 321 -11.37 12.84 -13.91
CA ALA A 321 -11.02 13.18 -15.29
C ALA A 321 -10.31 12.04 -16.01
N MET A 322 -9.29 11.42 -15.38
CA MET A 322 -8.52 10.31 -15.94
C MET A 322 -9.37 9.06 -16.16
N THR A 323 -10.23 8.74 -15.19
CA THR A 323 -11.12 7.58 -15.29
C THR A 323 -12.13 7.78 -16.43
N SER A 324 -12.71 8.98 -16.55
CA SER A 324 -13.62 9.32 -17.65
C SER A 324 -12.93 9.21 -19.00
N GLU A 325 -11.72 9.76 -19.16
CA GLU A 325 -10.94 9.66 -20.41
C GLU A 325 -10.64 8.21 -20.77
N LEU A 326 -10.22 7.40 -19.80
CA LEU A 326 -9.93 5.99 -20.02
C LEU A 326 -11.19 5.21 -20.41
N LEU A 327 -12.33 5.46 -19.77
CA LEU A 327 -13.61 4.79 -20.07
C LEU A 327 -14.16 5.20 -21.43
N GLU A 328 -14.07 6.47 -21.81
CA GLU A 328 -14.56 7.01 -23.09
C GLU A 328 -13.72 6.54 -24.28
N SER A 329 -12.48 6.08 -24.08
CA SER A 329 -11.62 5.56 -25.16
C SER A 329 -12.17 4.32 -25.88
N GLY A 330 -13.30 3.75 -25.43
CA GLY A 330 -13.96 2.60 -26.03
C GLY A 330 -13.08 1.34 -26.07
N PHE A 331 -13.04 0.66 -27.20
CA PHE A 331 -12.23 -0.55 -27.40
C PHE A 331 -10.73 -0.26 -27.61
N LEU A 332 -10.37 0.99 -27.88
CA LEU A 332 -9.01 1.37 -28.30
C LEU A 332 -7.96 1.22 -27.18
N ARG A 333 -8.35 1.22 -25.89
CA ARG A 333 -7.45 1.10 -24.74
C ARG A 333 -7.87 -0.05 -23.83
N PHE A 334 -8.07 -1.22 -24.43
CA PHE A 334 -8.61 -2.38 -23.73
C PHE A 334 -7.65 -2.92 -22.64
N ILE A 335 -6.35 -3.02 -22.98
CA ILE A 335 -5.33 -3.57 -22.07
C ILE A 335 -5.08 -2.60 -20.91
N SER A 336 -4.95 -1.29 -21.23
CA SER A 336 -4.82 -0.25 -20.20
C SER A 336 -5.96 -0.29 -19.19
N LYS A 337 -7.21 -0.45 -19.66
CA LYS A 337 -8.38 -0.55 -18.77
C LYS A 337 -8.35 -1.77 -17.87
N LEU A 338 -7.83 -2.88 -18.38
CA LEU A 338 -7.72 -4.13 -17.61
C LEU A 338 -6.62 -4.04 -16.55
N MET A 339 -5.54 -3.31 -16.86
CA MET A 339 -4.32 -3.27 -16.04
C MET A 339 -4.23 -2.04 -15.14
N ALA A 340 -4.96 -0.96 -15.46
CA ALA A 340 -4.91 0.27 -14.67
C ALA A 340 -5.47 0.02 -13.25
N PRO A 341 -4.65 0.20 -12.18
CA PRO A 341 -5.14 0.01 -10.82
C PRO A 341 -6.05 1.18 -10.41
N ASP A 342 -7.10 0.89 -9.64
CA ASP A 342 -7.79 1.94 -8.89
C ASP A 342 -6.95 2.33 -7.68
N ILE A 343 -6.26 3.47 -7.79
CA ILE A 343 -5.37 3.95 -6.73
C ILE A 343 -6.07 4.86 -5.71
N THR A 344 -7.35 5.20 -5.91
CA THR A 344 -8.07 6.10 -4.99
C THR A 344 -8.04 5.56 -3.57
N GLY A 345 -8.38 4.28 -3.39
CA GLY A 345 -8.34 3.62 -2.10
C GLY A 345 -6.93 3.53 -1.49
N VAL A 346 -5.89 3.41 -2.34
CA VAL A 346 -4.50 3.34 -1.90
C VAL A 346 -4.01 4.71 -1.42
N LEU A 347 -4.32 5.79 -2.15
CA LEU A 347 -4.02 7.16 -1.75
C LEU A 347 -4.71 7.53 -0.44
N ASP A 348 -5.96 7.12 -0.28
CA ASP A 348 -6.70 7.30 0.97
C ASP A 348 -6.08 6.49 2.12
N ALA A 349 -5.65 5.24 1.89
CA ALA A 349 -4.97 4.44 2.91
C ALA A 349 -3.64 5.07 3.33
N LYS A 350 -2.88 5.63 2.38
CA LYS A 350 -1.66 6.40 2.66
C LYS A 350 -1.94 7.60 3.56
N ASP A 351 -2.98 8.38 3.25
CA ASP A 351 -3.32 9.57 4.04
C ASP A 351 -3.83 9.20 5.43
N ASP A 352 -4.67 8.16 5.55
CA ASP A 352 -5.09 7.61 6.84
C ASP A 352 -3.88 7.20 7.70
N ALA A 353 -2.94 6.45 7.12
CA ALA A 353 -1.72 6.00 7.81
C ALA A 353 -0.82 7.20 8.20
N THR A 354 -0.65 8.17 7.28
CA THR A 354 0.12 9.39 7.54
C THR A 354 -0.48 10.21 8.70
N ALA A 355 -1.79 10.43 8.69
CA ALA A 355 -2.48 11.18 9.74
C ALA A 355 -2.34 10.51 11.11
N ARG A 356 -2.49 9.17 11.18
CA ARG A 356 -2.31 8.41 12.41
C ARG A 356 -0.88 8.43 12.92
N LEU A 357 0.09 8.22 12.02
CA LEU A 357 1.52 8.26 12.37
C LEU A 357 1.91 9.63 12.95
N GLN A 358 1.50 10.71 12.29
CA GLN A 358 1.76 12.07 12.73
C GLN A 358 1.04 12.37 14.06
N ALA A 359 -0.23 11.97 14.20
CA ALA A 359 -0.99 12.16 15.43
C ALA A 359 -0.30 11.46 16.62
N LEU A 360 0.17 10.22 16.44
CA LEU A 360 0.87 9.47 17.48
C LEU A 360 2.18 10.17 17.89
N ARG A 361 2.95 10.66 16.92
CA ARG A 361 4.19 11.40 17.17
C ARG A 361 3.95 12.72 17.90
N ILE A 362 2.89 13.46 17.54
CA ILE A 362 2.51 14.68 18.29
C ILE A 362 2.12 14.32 19.72
N LEU A 363 1.36 13.23 19.93
CA LEU A 363 0.96 12.79 21.25
C LEU A 363 2.16 12.38 22.12
N LEU A 364 3.17 11.72 21.55
CA LEU A 364 4.44 11.41 22.24
C LEU A 364 5.18 12.70 22.64
N ALA A 365 5.22 13.69 21.73
CA ALA A 365 5.88 14.97 22.00
C ALA A 365 5.20 15.77 23.14
N VAL A 366 3.87 15.82 23.17
CA VAL A 366 3.12 16.54 24.25
C VAL A 366 3.15 15.77 25.57
N GLN A 367 3.30 14.46 25.57
CA GLN A 367 3.55 13.71 26.79
C GLN A 367 4.92 14.05 27.40
N LYS A 368 5.95 14.23 26.54
CA LYS A 368 7.30 14.62 26.99
C LYS A 368 7.32 16.08 27.47
N GLN A 369 6.58 16.95 26.81
CA GLN A 369 6.51 18.38 27.14
C GLN A 369 5.04 18.85 27.11
N PRO A 370 4.32 18.82 28.27
CA PRO A 370 2.90 19.14 28.32
C PRO A 370 2.50 20.56 27.86
N ASP A 371 3.43 21.50 27.93
CA ASP A 371 3.23 22.90 27.52
C ASP A 371 3.77 23.19 26.09
N LEU A 372 4.08 22.13 25.33
CA LEU A 372 4.58 22.24 23.97
C LEU A 372 3.56 22.97 23.07
N GLU A 373 4.00 24.03 22.42
CA GLU A 373 3.23 24.62 21.34
C GLU A 373 3.32 23.75 20.09
N ILE A 374 2.20 23.16 19.66
CA ILE A 374 2.15 22.26 18.49
C ILE A 374 2.75 22.91 17.24
N LYS A 375 2.58 24.25 17.10
CA LYS A 375 3.14 25.03 15.99
C LYS A 375 4.66 25.06 15.97
N SER A 376 5.34 24.77 17.08
CA SER A 376 6.80 24.69 17.14
C SER A 376 7.34 23.38 16.55
N LEU A 377 6.50 22.36 16.39
CA LEU A 377 6.89 21.11 15.75
C LEU A 377 7.17 21.31 14.26
N PRO A 378 8.06 20.50 13.66
CA PRO A 378 8.31 20.52 12.22
C PRO A 378 7.01 20.34 11.40
N ALA A 379 6.89 21.04 10.28
CA ALA A 379 5.73 20.93 9.41
C ALA A 379 5.46 19.48 8.97
N ALA A 380 6.49 18.69 8.73
CA ALA A 380 6.39 17.29 8.35
C ALA A 380 5.62 16.43 9.37
N ILE A 381 5.53 16.84 10.66
CA ILE A 381 4.81 16.09 11.70
C ILE A 381 3.38 16.61 11.86
N ARG A 382 3.13 17.89 11.60
CA ARG A 382 1.86 18.54 11.90
C ARG A 382 0.96 18.79 10.70
N THR A 383 1.46 18.64 9.47
CA THR A 383 0.66 18.89 8.26
C THR A 383 -0.33 17.75 8.01
N ASP A 384 -1.62 18.08 8.02
CA ASP A 384 -2.71 17.15 7.67
C ASP A 384 -2.58 16.73 6.20
N PRO A 385 -2.46 15.41 5.91
CA PRO A 385 -2.27 14.92 4.54
C PRO A 385 -3.49 15.17 3.64
N TYR A 386 -4.68 15.35 4.20
CA TYR A 386 -5.90 15.59 3.45
C TYR A 386 -6.07 17.05 3.01
N THR A 387 -5.68 17.99 3.88
CA THR A 387 -5.98 19.42 3.69
C THR A 387 -4.75 20.30 3.50
N SER A 388 -3.55 19.78 3.79
CA SER A 388 -2.29 20.56 3.89
C SER A 388 -2.30 21.67 4.95
N LYS A 389 -3.29 21.70 5.83
CA LYS A 389 -3.32 22.52 7.04
C LYS A 389 -2.64 21.78 8.19
N ASP A 390 -2.57 22.40 9.36
CA ASP A 390 -2.11 21.68 10.55
C ASP A 390 -3.16 20.66 11.01
N LEU A 391 -2.72 19.50 11.51
CA LEU A 391 -3.57 18.58 12.26
C LEU A 391 -4.22 19.29 13.43
N ILE A 392 -5.44 18.90 13.76
CA ILE A 392 -6.17 19.46 14.89
C ILE A 392 -5.67 18.79 16.16
N ALA A 393 -5.11 19.58 17.07
CA ALA A 393 -4.69 19.13 18.40
C ALA A 393 -5.52 19.85 19.46
N ARG A 394 -6.21 19.08 20.30
CA ARG A 394 -7.09 19.59 21.37
C ARG A 394 -6.71 19.00 22.72
N LYS A 395 -6.62 19.86 23.73
CA LYS A 395 -6.52 19.43 25.12
C LYS A 395 -7.92 19.24 25.66
N THR A 396 -8.24 18.03 26.12
CA THR A 396 -9.51 17.63 26.74
C THR A 396 -9.31 17.38 28.24
N GLU A 397 -10.39 17.14 29.00
CA GLU A 397 -10.30 16.77 30.41
C GLU A 397 -9.52 15.44 30.62
N SER A 398 -9.60 14.52 29.64
CA SER A 398 -8.94 13.21 29.68
C SER A 398 -7.55 13.17 29.02
N GLY A 399 -7.07 14.30 28.47
CA GLY A 399 -5.76 14.39 27.86
C GLY A 399 -5.75 15.05 26.47
N TRP A 400 -4.71 14.80 25.69
CA TRP A 400 -4.55 15.35 24.35
C TRP A 400 -5.17 14.44 23.29
N LEU A 401 -5.94 15.04 22.38
CA LEU A 401 -6.55 14.46 21.20
C LEU A 401 -5.93 15.11 19.96
N VAL A 402 -5.40 14.29 19.03
CA VAL A 402 -4.80 14.79 17.77
C VAL A 402 -5.38 14.03 16.58
N TYR A 403 -5.87 14.78 15.58
CA TYR A 403 -6.53 14.17 14.42
C TYR A 403 -6.50 15.05 13.16
N SER A 404 -6.68 14.38 12.02
CA SER A 404 -7.03 14.93 10.72
C SER A 404 -8.55 14.95 10.56
N VAL A 405 -9.06 15.87 9.77
CA VAL A 405 -10.47 15.89 9.35
C VAL A 405 -10.85 14.72 8.43
N GLY A 406 -9.87 13.90 8.01
CA GLY A 406 -10.11 12.69 7.25
C GLY A 406 -10.70 12.91 5.84
N ARG A 407 -11.28 11.84 5.31
CA ARG A 407 -11.73 11.74 3.91
C ARG A 407 -12.88 12.69 3.55
N ASN A 408 -13.73 13.04 4.49
CA ASN A 408 -14.86 13.92 4.25
C ASN A 408 -14.51 15.42 4.30
N LEU A 409 -13.24 15.74 4.61
CA LEU A 409 -12.69 17.10 4.72
C LEU A 409 -13.46 18.00 5.71
N THR A 410 -14.17 17.41 6.66
CA THR A 410 -15.02 18.10 7.64
C THR A 410 -14.57 17.75 9.06
N ASP A 411 -14.35 18.76 9.91
CA ASP A 411 -14.07 18.55 11.33
C ASP A 411 -15.31 18.00 12.04
N ASN A 412 -15.29 16.72 12.37
CA ASN A 412 -16.32 16.02 13.12
C ASN A 412 -16.04 16.01 14.64
N ALA A 413 -15.31 17.01 15.11
CA ALA A 413 -14.97 17.26 16.52
C ALA A 413 -14.11 16.15 17.16
N GLY A 414 -13.31 15.46 16.38
CA GLY A 414 -12.46 14.37 16.85
C GLY A 414 -13.22 13.06 17.01
N ASN A 415 -14.21 12.80 16.17
CA ASN A 415 -14.93 11.52 16.14
C ASN A 415 -14.05 10.43 15.51
N LEU A 416 -13.24 9.76 16.34
CA LEU A 416 -12.31 8.69 15.97
C LEU A 416 -12.96 7.31 15.97
N THR A 417 -14.23 7.20 16.36
CA THR A 417 -14.96 5.94 16.41
C THR A 417 -16.04 5.94 15.33
N PRO A 418 -16.12 4.94 14.47
CA PRO A 418 -17.18 4.89 13.48
C PRO A 418 -18.53 4.67 14.17
N THR A 419 -19.57 5.35 13.68
CA THR A 419 -20.94 5.17 14.17
C THR A 419 -21.47 3.77 13.84
N ASP A 420 -21.00 3.20 12.73
CA ASP A 420 -21.28 1.85 12.25
C ASP A 420 -19.93 1.11 12.14
N PRO A 421 -19.75 -0.06 12.76
CA PRO A 421 -18.51 -0.84 12.69
C PRO A 421 -18.06 -1.20 11.27
N SER A 422 -18.99 -1.21 10.28
CA SER A 422 -18.66 -1.41 8.87
C SER A 422 -18.12 -0.17 8.18
N GLN A 423 -18.20 1.00 8.82
CA GLN A 423 -17.73 2.29 8.31
C GLN A 423 -16.39 2.67 8.93
N ARG A 424 -15.68 3.58 8.26
CA ARG A 424 -14.48 4.18 8.82
C ARG A 424 -14.85 5.38 9.70
N PRO A 425 -13.98 5.73 10.70
CA PRO A 425 -14.17 6.96 11.47
C PRO A 425 -14.21 8.17 10.55
N SER A 426 -14.95 9.21 10.95
CA SER A 426 -15.03 10.46 10.21
C SER A 426 -13.73 11.26 10.29
N ASP A 427 -13.14 11.36 11.48
CA ASP A 427 -11.82 11.96 11.73
C ASP A 427 -10.78 10.85 11.94
N ILE A 428 -9.54 11.12 11.60
CA ILE A 428 -8.46 10.12 11.60
C ILE A 428 -7.34 10.56 12.56
N GLY A 429 -7.09 9.80 13.60
CA GLY A 429 -6.05 10.16 14.57
C GLY A 429 -6.04 9.28 15.80
N TYR A 430 -5.51 9.80 16.90
CA TYR A 430 -5.44 9.15 18.20
C TYR A 430 -5.75 10.12 19.34
N GLY A 431 -6.17 9.56 20.46
CA GLY A 431 -6.42 10.26 21.72
C GLY A 431 -7.79 9.90 22.32
N PRO A 432 -8.09 10.45 23.50
CA PRO A 432 -7.17 11.23 24.33
C PRO A 432 -6.08 10.40 24.99
N ILE A 433 -4.86 10.97 25.07
CA ILE A 433 -3.78 10.40 25.91
C ILE A 433 -3.56 11.30 27.13
N PRO A 434 -3.52 10.75 28.36
CA PRO A 434 -3.26 11.52 29.56
C PRO A 434 -1.89 12.22 29.51
N THR A 435 -1.82 13.45 30.02
CA THR A 435 -0.53 14.11 30.27
C THR A 435 0.16 13.45 31.45
N LEU A 436 1.45 13.19 31.34
CA LEU A 436 2.24 12.71 32.46
C LEU A 436 2.23 13.77 33.56
N GLN A 437 1.85 13.39 34.78
CA GLN A 437 2.02 14.28 35.92
C GLN A 437 3.52 14.38 36.17
N THR A 438 4.09 15.57 35.94
CA THR A 438 5.43 15.88 36.46
C THR A 438 5.31 15.85 37.97
N ASN A 439 5.77 14.75 38.61
CA ASN A 439 6.02 14.76 40.02
C ASN A 439 7.10 15.81 40.27
N SER A 440 6.67 17.05 40.54
CA SER A 440 7.55 18.09 41.12
C SER A 440 7.85 17.67 42.56
N ASN A 441 8.93 16.90 42.71
CA ASN A 441 9.60 16.76 44.01
C ASN A 441 10.54 17.93 44.22
#